data_987849bc61156cb6b12bbc1dde5fbb9b
#
_entry.id   987849bc61156cb6b12bbc1dde5fbb9b
#
_cell.length_a   1.000
_cell.length_b   1.000
_cell.length_c   1.000
_cell.angle_alpha   90.00
_cell.angle_beta   90.00
_cell.angle_gamma   90.00
#
_symmetry.space_group_name_H-M   'P 1'
#
loop_
_entity.id
_entity.type
_entity.pdbx_description
1 polymer ?
#
loop_
_entity_poly.entity_id
_entity_poly.type
_entity_poly.pdbx_seq_one_letter_code
_entity_poly.pdbx_strand_id
1 'polypeptide(L)'
;MKLVISADHAGFPLKEDVRAYLAKKGHEVVDLGAYTGDQPDDYPDFAEKVGDAIKKAVAPRGILICGSGVGVCVAANKIPGIRAGMCHDTYSAHQGVEHDDMNVIVLGARIIGASLAYEVVDAFIGAGFIATEERFTRRFKKVLAIEAKYQCGDGSANPA
;
A
#
# COMPACT_ATOMS: atom_id res chain seq x y z
N MET A 1 12.38 -10.35 -0.42
CA MET A 1 12.01 -9.48 -1.57
C MET A 1 12.38 -8.05 -1.25
N LYS A 2 12.34 -7.15 -2.26
CA LYS A 2 12.50 -5.71 -2.06
C LYS A 2 11.13 -5.05 -1.88
N LEU A 3 11.02 -4.13 -0.92
CA LEU A 3 9.79 -3.43 -0.54
C LEU A 3 10.06 -1.94 -0.37
N VAL A 4 9.06 -1.10 -0.59
CA VAL A 4 9.07 0.30 -0.14
C VAL A 4 8.11 0.45 1.04
N ILE A 5 8.47 1.26 2.03
CA ILE A 5 7.62 1.56 3.18
C ILE A 5 7.57 3.07 3.43
N SER A 6 6.42 3.57 3.80
CA SER A 6 6.23 4.96 4.18
C SER A 6 5.12 5.12 5.20
N ALA A 7 5.16 6.17 5.98
CA ALA A 7 4.10 6.54 6.90
C ALA A 7 4.02 8.06 7.07
N ASP A 8 2.87 8.55 7.55
CA ASP A 8 2.78 9.88 8.15
C ASP A 8 3.30 9.86 9.61
N HIS A 9 3.32 11.02 10.25
CA HIS A 9 3.73 11.15 11.66
C HIS A 9 2.96 10.19 12.60
N ALA A 10 1.67 9.95 12.35
CA ALA A 10 0.84 9.07 13.20
C ALA A 10 1.16 7.58 12.99
N GLY A 11 1.62 7.21 11.81
CA GLY A 11 2.05 5.86 11.45
C GLY A 11 3.52 5.58 11.74
N PHE A 12 4.33 6.61 12.02
CA PHE A 12 5.77 6.50 12.16
C PHE A 12 6.24 5.42 13.15
N PRO A 13 5.73 5.32 14.39
CA PRO A 13 6.18 4.28 15.32
C PRO A 13 5.96 2.86 14.78
N LEU A 14 4.77 2.58 14.25
CA LEU A 14 4.45 1.27 13.69
C LEU A 14 5.27 0.99 12.41
N LYS A 15 5.58 2.02 11.60
CA LYS A 15 6.47 1.88 10.45
C LYS A 15 7.85 1.41 10.86
N GLU A 16 8.43 1.97 11.91
CA GLU A 16 9.76 1.55 12.40
C GLU A 16 9.74 0.10 12.90
N ASP A 17 8.69 -0.30 13.62
CA ASP A 17 8.52 -1.68 14.08
C ASP A 17 8.43 -2.66 12.90
N VAL A 18 7.58 -2.36 11.91
CA VAL A 18 7.41 -3.19 10.70
C VAL A 18 8.70 -3.24 9.87
N ARG A 19 9.38 -2.11 9.70
CA ARG A 19 10.64 -2.03 8.97
C ARG A 19 11.71 -2.90 9.62
N ALA A 20 11.87 -2.82 10.95
CA ALA A 20 12.81 -3.62 11.70
C ALA A 20 12.49 -5.13 11.63
N TYR A 21 11.20 -5.47 11.72
CA TYR A 21 10.73 -6.84 11.58
C TYR A 21 11.07 -7.43 10.21
N LEU A 22 10.77 -6.70 9.13
CA LEU A 22 11.05 -7.14 7.76
C LEU A 22 12.56 -7.29 7.48
N ALA A 23 13.37 -6.37 7.98
CA ALA A 23 14.83 -6.45 7.87
C ALA A 23 15.38 -7.72 8.55
N LYS A 24 14.87 -8.08 9.75
CA LYS A 24 15.25 -9.33 10.44
C LYS A 24 14.86 -10.58 9.65
N LYS A 25 13.82 -10.51 8.83
CA LYS A 25 13.39 -11.60 7.92
C LYS A 25 14.17 -11.65 6.60
N GLY A 26 15.15 -10.76 6.41
CA GLY A 26 15.97 -10.73 5.21
C GLY A 26 15.35 -10.02 4.01
N HIS A 27 14.32 -9.18 4.23
CA HIS A 27 13.79 -8.33 3.18
C HIS A 27 14.60 -7.03 3.05
N GLU A 28 14.75 -6.54 1.81
CA GLU A 28 15.30 -5.21 1.54
C GLU A 28 14.16 -4.19 1.63
N VAL A 29 14.24 -3.26 2.58
CA VAL A 29 13.18 -2.28 2.82
C VAL A 29 13.71 -0.87 2.57
N VAL A 30 13.18 -0.20 1.55
CA VAL A 30 13.47 1.19 1.24
C VAL A 30 12.50 2.07 2.01
N ASP A 31 12.99 2.83 2.97
CA ASP A 31 12.20 3.78 3.76
C ASP A 31 12.05 5.11 3.02
N LEU A 32 10.81 5.53 2.80
CA LEU A 32 10.44 6.77 2.11
C LEU A 32 9.89 7.86 3.06
N GLY A 33 10.04 7.67 4.41
CA GLY A 33 9.55 8.60 5.45
C GLY A 33 8.16 8.18 5.98
N ALA A 34 7.57 8.93 6.98
CA ALA A 34 8.22 10.00 7.72
C ALA A 34 9.43 9.47 8.52
N TYR A 35 10.37 10.36 8.82
CA TYR A 35 11.58 10.01 9.60
C TYR A 35 11.49 10.46 11.06
N THR A 36 10.39 11.09 11.44
CA THR A 36 10.02 11.48 12.81
C THR A 36 8.51 11.47 12.96
N GLY A 37 8.03 11.26 14.18
CA GLY A 37 6.62 11.36 14.54
C GLY A 37 6.25 12.67 15.24
N ASP A 38 7.22 13.57 15.45
CA ASP A 38 7.06 14.73 16.32
C ASP A 38 6.39 15.93 15.65
N GLN A 39 6.31 15.93 14.31
CA GLN A 39 5.75 17.04 13.54
C GLN A 39 4.59 16.56 12.68
N PRO A 40 3.47 17.30 12.67
CA PRO A 40 2.38 17.04 11.74
C PRO A 40 2.86 17.13 10.29
N ASP A 41 2.37 16.21 9.47
CA ASP A 41 2.64 16.11 8.05
C ASP A 41 1.39 15.65 7.29
N ASP A 42 1.42 15.74 5.98
CA ASP A 42 0.29 15.41 5.13
C ASP A 42 0.45 14.00 4.52
N TYR A 43 -0.44 13.09 4.91
CA TYR A 43 -0.42 11.68 4.45
C TYR A 43 -0.42 11.52 2.91
N PRO A 44 -1.02 12.40 2.08
CA PRO A 44 -0.98 12.23 0.62
C PRO A 44 0.43 12.24 0.05
N ASP A 45 1.35 13.03 0.61
CA ASP A 45 2.74 13.12 0.16
C ASP A 45 3.46 11.76 0.29
N PHE A 46 3.13 10.99 1.32
CA PHE A 46 3.69 9.66 1.54
C PHE A 46 3.08 8.62 0.61
N ALA A 47 1.80 8.75 0.28
CA ALA A 47 1.15 7.94 -0.75
C ALA A 47 1.82 8.17 -2.11
N GLU A 48 2.08 9.42 -2.48
CA GLU A 48 2.75 9.79 -3.74
C GLU A 48 4.17 9.20 -3.81
N LYS A 49 4.96 9.31 -2.74
CA LYS A 49 6.31 8.71 -2.69
C LYS A 49 6.30 7.20 -2.94
N VAL A 50 5.37 6.47 -2.32
CA VAL A 50 5.24 5.02 -2.52
C VAL A 50 4.76 4.70 -3.94
N GLY A 51 3.75 5.41 -4.43
CA GLY A 51 3.25 5.24 -5.79
C GLY A 51 4.32 5.48 -6.85
N ASP A 52 5.07 6.55 -6.71
CA ASP A 52 6.20 6.89 -7.57
C ASP A 52 7.30 5.82 -7.55
N ALA A 53 7.64 5.32 -6.37
CA ALA A 53 8.66 4.30 -6.23
C ALA A 53 8.24 2.99 -6.92
N ILE A 54 6.97 2.58 -6.82
CA ILE A 54 6.43 1.41 -7.52
C ILE A 54 6.44 1.64 -9.04
N LYS A 55 5.97 2.80 -9.50
CA LYS A 55 5.98 3.14 -10.94
C LYS A 55 7.39 3.18 -11.54
N LYS A 56 8.38 3.61 -10.77
CA LYS A 56 9.81 3.60 -11.16
C LYS A 56 10.47 2.23 -10.97
N ALA A 57 9.70 1.19 -10.63
CA ALA A 57 10.17 -0.18 -10.37
C ALA A 57 11.28 -0.27 -9.30
N VAL A 58 11.28 0.63 -8.32
CA VAL A 58 12.19 0.57 -7.16
C VAL A 58 11.92 -0.70 -6.35
N ALA A 59 10.63 -1.04 -6.17
CA ALA A 59 10.17 -2.29 -5.56
C ALA A 59 8.82 -2.70 -6.16
N PRO A 60 8.50 -4.01 -6.17
CA PRO A 60 7.22 -4.50 -6.69
C PRO A 60 6.04 -4.23 -5.75
N ARG A 61 6.27 -4.01 -4.46
CA ARG A 61 5.23 -3.82 -3.44
C ARG A 61 5.57 -2.73 -2.46
N GLY A 62 4.51 -2.07 -1.96
CA GLY A 62 4.59 -0.99 -0.98
C GLY A 62 3.77 -1.25 0.29
N ILE A 63 4.22 -0.62 1.37
CA ILE A 63 3.52 -0.60 2.66
C ILE A 63 3.33 0.87 3.04
N LEU A 64 2.07 1.24 3.29
CA LEU A 64 1.70 2.57 3.77
C LEU A 64 1.05 2.47 5.15
N ILE A 65 1.47 3.32 6.07
CA ILE A 65 0.94 3.34 7.43
C ILE A 65 0.55 4.77 7.80
N CYS A 66 -0.66 4.94 8.33
CA CYS A 66 -1.08 6.23 8.88
C CYS A 66 -1.96 5.99 10.12
N GLY A 67 -2.55 7.03 10.71
CA GLY A 67 -3.34 6.87 11.92
C GLY A 67 -4.46 5.82 11.78
N SER A 68 -5.37 5.99 10.83
CA SER A 68 -6.46 5.03 10.54
C SER A 68 -6.22 4.16 9.32
N GLY A 69 -5.33 4.57 8.41
CA GLY A 69 -5.13 3.95 7.10
C GLY A 69 -6.07 4.49 6.01
N VAL A 70 -7.20 5.08 6.36
CA VAL A 70 -8.25 5.45 5.40
C VAL A 70 -7.78 6.50 4.40
N GLY A 71 -7.29 7.64 4.89
CA GLY A 71 -6.89 8.75 4.03
C GLY A 71 -5.76 8.39 3.07
N VAL A 72 -4.70 7.74 3.56
CA VAL A 72 -3.56 7.32 2.73
C VAL A 72 -3.95 6.25 1.72
N CYS A 73 -4.92 5.38 2.04
CA CYS A 73 -5.47 4.40 1.10
C CYS A 73 -6.22 5.10 -0.05
N VAL A 74 -7.05 6.10 0.27
CA VAL A 74 -7.75 6.91 -0.74
C VAL A 74 -6.75 7.62 -1.65
N ALA A 75 -5.74 8.27 -1.08
CA ALA A 75 -4.71 8.98 -1.84
C ALA A 75 -3.91 8.04 -2.76
N ALA A 76 -3.46 6.90 -2.25
CA ALA A 76 -2.70 5.93 -3.02
C ALA A 76 -3.47 5.41 -4.25
N ASN A 77 -4.77 5.16 -4.12
CA ASN A 77 -5.62 4.71 -5.22
C ASN A 77 -5.96 5.80 -6.25
N LYS A 78 -5.51 7.04 -6.06
CA LYS A 78 -5.55 8.09 -7.10
C LYS A 78 -4.35 8.02 -8.05
N ILE A 79 -3.34 7.23 -7.73
CA ILE A 79 -2.12 7.12 -8.52
C ILE A 79 -2.26 5.95 -9.49
N PRO A 80 -2.09 6.19 -10.80
CA PRO A 80 -2.21 5.15 -11.82
C PRO A 80 -1.30 3.94 -11.58
N GLY A 81 -1.88 2.75 -11.64
CA GLY A 81 -1.17 1.49 -11.43
C GLY A 81 -1.02 1.09 -9.96
N ILE A 82 -1.51 1.89 -9.02
CA ILE A 82 -1.55 1.54 -7.60
C ILE A 82 -2.89 0.92 -7.26
N ARG A 83 -2.85 -0.23 -6.65
CA ARG A 83 -3.98 -0.97 -6.09
C ARG A 83 -3.72 -1.13 -4.61
N ALA A 84 -4.16 -0.14 -3.85
CA ALA A 84 -3.97 -0.09 -2.40
C ALA A 84 -5.18 -0.67 -1.68
N GLY A 85 -4.94 -1.60 -0.77
CA GLY A 85 -5.96 -2.16 0.11
C GLY A 85 -5.64 -1.87 1.58
N MET A 86 -6.61 -1.33 2.31
CA MET A 86 -6.50 -1.20 3.76
C MET A 86 -6.89 -2.53 4.40
N CYS A 87 -5.92 -3.22 4.99
CA CYS A 87 -6.10 -4.55 5.57
C CYS A 87 -5.66 -4.56 7.04
N HIS A 88 -6.58 -4.98 7.91
CA HIS A 88 -6.32 -5.16 9.34
C HIS A 88 -6.49 -6.63 9.77
N ASP A 89 -6.51 -7.53 8.81
CA ASP A 89 -6.57 -8.99 8.97
C ASP A 89 -5.76 -9.69 7.87
N THR A 90 -5.34 -10.91 8.16
CA THR A 90 -4.49 -11.70 7.26
C THR A 90 -5.24 -12.20 6.02
N TYR A 91 -6.55 -12.48 6.13
CA TYR A 91 -7.35 -12.94 5.01
C TYR A 91 -7.44 -11.86 3.93
N SER A 92 -7.84 -10.65 4.29
CA SER A 92 -7.92 -9.52 3.34
C SER A 92 -6.56 -9.22 2.71
N ALA A 93 -5.48 -9.34 3.50
CA ALA A 93 -4.12 -9.04 3.04
C ALA A 93 -3.65 -10.00 1.94
N HIS A 94 -3.79 -11.33 2.11
CA HIS A 94 -3.37 -12.27 1.07
C HIS A 94 -4.37 -12.32 -0.09
N GLN A 95 -5.68 -12.31 0.21
CA GLN A 95 -6.73 -12.40 -0.79
C GLN A 95 -6.71 -11.21 -1.76
N GLY A 96 -6.43 -9.99 -1.27
CA GLY A 96 -6.30 -8.80 -2.12
C GLY A 96 -5.17 -8.94 -3.15
N VAL A 97 -4.07 -9.59 -2.79
CA VAL A 97 -3.00 -9.92 -3.75
C VAL A 97 -3.43 -11.03 -4.70
N GLU A 98 -3.96 -12.12 -4.18
CA GLU A 98 -4.31 -13.32 -4.94
C GLU A 98 -5.38 -13.04 -6.00
N HIS A 99 -6.38 -12.22 -5.68
CA HIS A 99 -7.55 -12.00 -6.53
C HIS A 99 -7.49 -10.70 -7.34
N ASP A 100 -6.85 -9.65 -6.81
CA ASP A 100 -6.95 -8.29 -7.34
C ASP A 100 -5.58 -7.68 -7.68
N ASP A 101 -4.49 -8.45 -7.55
CA ASP A 101 -3.11 -8.02 -7.77
C ASP A 101 -2.78 -6.75 -6.95
N MET A 102 -3.22 -6.72 -5.69
CA MET A 102 -2.92 -5.62 -4.76
C MET A 102 -1.41 -5.45 -4.59
N ASN A 103 -0.89 -4.26 -4.87
CA ASN A 103 0.54 -3.96 -4.81
C ASN A 103 0.94 -3.01 -3.67
N VAL A 104 -0.04 -2.43 -2.98
CA VAL A 104 0.19 -1.61 -1.78
C VAL A 104 -0.75 -2.07 -0.67
N ILE A 105 -0.19 -2.44 0.48
CA ILE A 105 -0.98 -2.66 1.70
C ILE A 105 -0.99 -1.40 2.55
N VAL A 106 -2.12 -1.11 3.15
CA VAL A 106 -2.30 0.06 4.03
C VAL A 106 -2.71 -0.40 5.42
N LEU A 107 -2.02 0.10 6.45
CA LEU A 107 -2.28 -0.21 7.85
C LEU A 107 -2.65 1.05 8.64
N GLY A 108 -3.53 0.89 9.64
CA GLY A 108 -3.88 1.91 10.62
C GLY A 108 -3.14 1.70 11.94
N ALA A 109 -2.19 2.56 12.28
CA ALA A 109 -1.39 2.45 13.50
C ALA A 109 -2.20 2.64 14.80
N ARG A 110 -3.37 3.27 14.71
CA ARG A 110 -4.32 3.39 15.82
C ARG A 110 -5.35 2.26 15.89
N ILE A 111 -5.31 1.34 14.93
CA ILE A 111 -6.29 0.27 14.75
C ILE A 111 -5.70 -1.07 15.17
N ILE A 112 -4.46 -1.36 14.75
CA ILE A 112 -3.80 -2.64 15.03
C ILE A 112 -2.46 -2.43 15.73
N GLY A 113 -2.10 -3.37 16.60
CA GLY A 113 -0.78 -3.41 17.24
C GLY A 113 0.27 -4.08 16.35
N ALA A 114 1.54 -3.94 16.75
CA ALA A 114 2.68 -4.43 15.98
C ALA A 114 2.61 -5.94 15.67
N SER A 115 2.20 -6.78 16.62
CA SER A 115 2.11 -8.24 16.41
C SER A 115 1.18 -8.60 15.26
N LEU A 116 -0.03 -8.01 15.22
CA LEU A 116 -0.97 -8.24 14.12
C LEU A 116 -0.47 -7.62 12.82
N ALA A 117 0.17 -6.44 12.87
CA ALA A 117 0.77 -5.82 11.69
C ALA A 117 1.81 -6.73 11.01
N TYR A 118 2.63 -7.43 11.80
CA TYR A 118 3.62 -8.38 11.27
C TYR A 118 2.95 -9.54 10.52
N GLU A 119 1.90 -10.15 11.09
CA GLU A 119 1.17 -11.25 10.46
C GLU A 119 0.46 -10.80 9.18
N VAL A 120 -0.16 -9.61 9.21
CA VAL A 120 -0.85 -9.02 8.06
C VAL A 120 0.14 -8.72 6.92
N VAL A 121 1.29 -8.15 7.25
CA VAL A 121 2.34 -7.86 6.25
C VAL A 121 2.95 -9.15 5.71
N ASP A 122 3.18 -10.17 6.53
CA ASP A 122 3.64 -11.49 6.07
C ASP A 122 2.66 -12.13 5.09
N ALA A 123 1.35 -12.07 5.38
CA ALA A 123 0.30 -12.58 4.50
C ALA A 123 0.30 -11.84 3.14
N PHE A 124 0.44 -10.51 3.16
CA PHE A 124 0.56 -9.70 1.95
C PHE A 124 1.80 -10.03 1.11
N ILE A 125 2.96 -10.19 1.76
CA ILE A 125 4.24 -10.45 1.08
C ILE A 125 4.28 -11.88 0.53
N GLY A 126 3.73 -12.83 1.26
CA GLY A 126 3.74 -14.26 0.91
C GLY A 126 2.79 -14.62 -0.23
N ALA A 127 1.78 -13.79 -0.52
CA ALA A 127 0.80 -14.06 -1.56
C ALA A 127 1.30 -13.71 -2.97
N GLY A 128 0.72 -14.31 -3.99
CA GLY A 128 0.95 -14.02 -5.40
C GLY A 128 -0.36 -13.99 -6.18
N PHE A 129 -0.46 -13.14 -7.19
CA PHE A 129 -1.65 -13.08 -8.05
C PHE A 129 -1.91 -14.42 -8.74
N ILE A 130 -3.12 -14.94 -8.63
CA ILE A 130 -3.52 -16.25 -9.21
C ILE A 130 -4.01 -16.03 -10.64
N ALA A 131 -3.08 -15.82 -11.55
CA ALA A 131 -3.36 -15.54 -12.96
C ALA A 131 -4.00 -16.73 -13.72
N THR A 132 -3.92 -17.95 -13.17
CA THR A 132 -4.51 -19.16 -13.74
C THR A 132 -6.03 -19.20 -13.57
N GLU A 133 -6.59 -18.46 -12.62
CA GLU A 133 -8.02 -18.37 -12.41
C GLU A 133 -8.64 -17.29 -13.33
N GLU A 134 -9.40 -17.72 -14.32
CA GLU A 134 -10.02 -16.83 -15.33
C GLU A 134 -10.84 -15.73 -14.69
N ARG A 135 -11.60 -16.03 -13.63
CA ARG A 135 -12.44 -15.03 -12.95
C ARG A 135 -11.62 -13.89 -12.32
N PHE A 136 -10.41 -14.16 -11.80
CA PHE A 136 -9.55 -13.13 -11.21
C PHE A 136 -8.93 -12.27 -12.31
N THR A 137 -8.36 -12.90 -13.33
CA THR A 137 -7.80 -12.20 -14.49
C THR A 137 -8.84 -11.32 -15.19
N ARG A 138 -10.07 -11.80 -15.38
CA ARG A 138 -11.15 -11.01 -15.98
C ARG A 138 -11.52 -9.79 -15.11
N ARG A 139 -11.65 -9.96 -13.80
CA ARG A 139 -11.98 -8.86 -12.87
C ARG A 139 -10.86 -7.84 -12.82
N PHE A 140 -9.62 -8.28 -12.70
CA PHE A 140 -8.44 -7.43 -12.73
C PHE A 140 -8.38 -6.58 -14.00
N LYS A 141 -8.58 -7.18 -15.18
CA LYS A 141 -8.66 -6.43 -16.45
C LYS A 141 -9.76 -5.36 -16.44
N LYS A 142 -10.90 -5.61 -15.79
CA LYS A 142 -11.97 -4.61 -15.65
C LYS A 142 -11.56 -3.45 -14.73
N VAL A 143 -10.80 -3.71 -13.65
CA VAL A 143 -10.24 -2.65 -12.79
C VAL A 143 -9.30 -1.76 -13.59
N LEU A 144 -8.38 -2.34 -14.37
CA LEU A 144 -7.48 -1.59 -15.25
C LEU A 144 -8.23 -0.78 -16.31
N ALA A 145 -9.31 -1.33 -16.88
CA ALA A 145 -10.15 -0.62 -17.85
C ALA A 145 -10.88 0.58 -17.23
N ILE A 146 -11.34 0.47 -15.97
CA ILE A 146 -11.92 1.58 -15.20
C ILE A 146 -10.87 2.67 -14.99
N GLU A 147 -9.68 2.29 -14.53
CA GLU A 147 -8.58 3.21 -14.33
C GLU A 147 -8.27 3.99 -15.64
N ALA A 148 -8.03 3.28 -16.73
CA ALA A 148 -7.74 3.90 -18.03
C ALA A 148 -8.86 4.85 -18.50
N LYS A 149 -10.13 4.46 -18.31
CA LYS A 149 -11.29 5.27 -18.72
C LYS A 149 -11.34 6.63 -18.01
N TYR A 150 -11.04 6.67 -16.73
CA TYR A 150 -11.18 7.88 -15.91
C TYR A 150 -9.88 8.69 -15.76
N GLN A 151 -8.73 8.15 -16.19
CA GLN A 151 -7.47 8.89 -16.27
C GLN A 151 -7.30 9.69 -17.56
N CYS A 152 -7.97 9.29 -18.66
CA CYS A 152 -7.97 10.02 -19.93
C CYS A 152 -8.97 11.19 -19.95
N GLY A 153 -9.68 11.48 -18.87
CA GLY A 153 -10.52 12.68 -18.73
C GLY A 153 -9.65 13.91 -18.59
N ASP A 154 -9.82 14.86 -19.50
CA ASP A 154 -9.26 16.20 -19.48
C ASP A 154 -9.35 16.82 -18.06
N GLY A 155 -8.35 17.60 -17.70
CA GLY A 155 -8.19 18.22 -16.38
C GLY A 155 -9.26 19.27 -16.02
N SER A 156 -10.54 18.97 -16.28
CA SER A 156 -11.67 19.68 -15.69
C SER A 156 -11.85 19.18 -14.26
N ALA A 157 -11.03 19.70 -13.35
CA ALA A 157 -11.20 19.52 -11.92
C ALA A 157 -12.62 19.95 -11.56
N ASN A 158 -13.38 19.03 -10.96
CA ASN A 158 -14.62 19.38 -10.29
C ASN A 158 -14.20 20.22 -9.05
N PRO A 159 -14.49 21.52 -9.00
CA PRO A 159 -14.16 22.31 -7.82
C PRO A 159 -15.01 21.82 -6.65
N ALA A 160 -14.33 21.49 -5.55
CA ALA A 160 -14.99 21.20 -4.28
C ALA A 160 -15.69 22.44 -3.73
#